data_098633edcc076c8c66027ff9ef36f693
#
_entry.id   098633edcc076c8c66027ff9ef36f693
#
_cell.length_a   1.000
_cell.length_b   1.000
_cell.length_c   1.000
_cell.angle_alpha   90.00
_cell.angle_beta   90.00
_cell.angle_gamma   90.00
#
_symmetry.space_group_name_H-M   'P 1'
#
loop_
_entity.id
_entity.type
_entity.pdbx_description
1 polymer ?
#
loop_
_entity_poly.entity_id
_entity_poly.type
_entity_poly.pdbx_seq_one_letter_code
_entity_poly.pdbx_strand_id
1 'polypeptide(L)'
;NIGTIAKSGTRELAEKFRKSKSAGDKEAGDGIIELIGQFGVGFYSSFMVADRVAVSTRRAGEDSGTRWESAGTGEFTIEDQKRDFQGTSVTLHLKPVDEEQGVEDFTQEHALSRIVRRYSDFIAYPILLGEKTLNSMKPIWERQSSEVKPEEYAEFYKHISHDWQDPLLSISQRAEGLLEYRALLFVPSEAPLDLFYAGYEAGLKLYVRRVLIVEKSSDLLPRYLRFLSGVVDSPDLPLNVSREMLQHDRQIRQIRKALVKKVLDSLAELKEKEREKYLSVWKAFGRVLKEGPSEDYENKEKIAELVLFQSSEDEEKLSPLAEYVSRMKEGQEAIYYLTGASRAAIERSPHLEAFRAKGIEVLYLT
;
A
#
# COMPACT_ATOMS: atom_id res chain seq x y z
N ASN A 1 17.93 2.55 -29.01
CA ASN A 1 17.50 3.11 -27.72
C ASN A 1 18.43 2.69 -26.56
N ILE A 2 18.80 1.41 -26.47
CA ILE A 2 19.59 0.87 -25.35
C ILE A 2 20.99 1.52 -25.22
N GLY A 3 21.64 1.89 -26.34
CA GLY A 3 22.92 2.60 -26.31
C GLY A 3 22.85 4.09 -25.92
N THR A 4 21.67 4.61 -25.56
CA THR A 4 21.51 6.01 -25.17
C THR A 4 20.76 6.05 -23.82
N ILE A 5 21.40 6.56 -22.78
CA ILE A 5 20.82 6.71 -21.45
C ILE A 5 19.61 7.64 -21.50
N ALA A 6 18.56 7.32 -20.75
CA ALA A 6 17.31 8.07 -20.66
C ALA A 6 16.50 8.16 -21.98
N LYS A 7 16.79 7.33 -22.97
CA LYS A 7 15.99 7.21 -24.18
C LYS A 7 15.02 6.03 -24.08
N SER A 8 13.72 6.31 -24.03
CA SER A 8 12.65 5.30 -23.92
C SER A 8 11.77 5.28 -25.15
N GLY A 9 11.80 4.17 -25.92
CA GLY A 9 10.85 3.95 -27.03
C GLY A 9 9.40 3.82 -26.55
N THR A 10 9.18 3.36 -25.34
CA THR A 10 7.88 3.30 -24.67
C THR A 10 7.27 4.69 -24.46
N ARG A 11 8.08 5.65 -24.05
CA ARG A 11 7.67 7.05 -23.91
C ARG A 11 7.26 7.66 -25.25
N GLU A 12 8.07 7.45 -26.29
CA GLU A 12 7.77 7.92 -27.66
C GLU A 12 6.46 7.32 -28.19
N LEU A 13 6.22 6.02 -27.89
CA LEU A 13 5.00 5.34 -28.28
C LEU A 13 3.79 5.90 -27.50
N ALA A 14 3.89 6.06 -26.19
CA ALA A 14 2.83 6.63 -25.35
C ALA A 14 2.45 8.06 -25.78
N GLU A 15 3.44 8.89 -26.17
CA GLU A 15 3.19 10.24 -26.69
C GLU A 15 2.48 10.23 -28.04
N LYS A 16 2.82 9.31 -28.95
CA LYS A 16 2.12 9.14 -30.25
C LYS A 16 0.66 8.78 -30.04
N PHE A 17 0.36 7.89 -29.12
CA PHE A 17 -1.01 7.49 -28.82
C PHE A 17 -1.82 8.59 -28.10
N ARG A 18 -1.22 9.36 -27.22
CA ARG A 18 -1.88 10.55 -26.64
C ARG A 18 -2.29 11.55 -27.73
N LYS A 19 -1.45 11.75 -28.72
CA LYS A 19 -1.74 12.63 -29.84
C LYS A 19 -2.85 12.10 -30.77
N SER A 20 -2.92 10.78 -30.99
CA SER A 20 -3.99 10.16 -31.80
C SER A 20 -5.34 10.19 -31.05
N LYS A 21 -5.37 9.99 -29.74
CA LYS A 21 -6.59 10.12 -28.91
C LYS A 21 -7.15 11.55 -28.94
N SER A 22 -6.30 12.57 -28.94
CA SER A 22 -6.73 13.98 -29.07
C SER A 22 -7.22 14.34 -30.48
N ALA A 23 -6.93 13.53 -31.49
CA ALA A 23 -7.39 13.71 -32.87
C ALA A 23 -8.72 12.99 -33.21
N GLY A 24 -9.38 12.35 -32.22
CA GLY A 24 -10.73 11.80 -32.39
C GLY A 24 -10.82 10.36 -32.87
N ASP A 25 -9.73 9.62 -32.95
CA ASP A 25 -9.69 8.21 -33.34
C ASP A 25 -10.19 7.32 -32.19
N LYS A 26 -11.44 6.84 -32.29
CA LYS A 26 -12.11 6.00 -31.29
C LYS A 26 -11.64 4.52 -31.29
N GLU A 27 -10.86 4.11 -32.26
CA GLU A 27 -10.36 2.73 -32.38
C GLU A 27 -8.97 2.50 -31.74
N ALA A 28 -8.30 3.54 -31.24
CA ALA A 28 -7.10 3.39 -30.43
C ALA A 28 -7.51 2.94 -29.02
N GLY A 29 -7.96 1.70 -28.94
CA GLY A 29 -8.56 1.10 -27.76
C GLY A 29 -7.65 1.05 -26.51
N ASP A 30 -8.23 0.69 -25.40
CA ASP A 30 -7.70 0.61 -24.03
C ASP A 30 -6.37 -0.19 -23.83
N GLY A 31 -5.85 -0.85 -24.88
CA GLY A 31 -4.68 -1.72 -24.81
C GLY A 31 -3.30 -1.06 -24.67
N ILE A 32 -3.22 0.28 -24.63
CA ILE A 32 -1.92 0.99 -24.75
C ILE A 32 -1.37 1.49 -23.43
N ILE A 33 -2.15 1.44 -22.39
CA ILE A 33 -1.91 2.20 -21.16
C ILE A 33 -0.95 1.50 -20.20
N GLU A 34 -0.63 0.23 -20.39
CA GLU A 34 0.14 -0.58 -19.44
C GLU A 34 1.66 -0.69 -19.74
N LEU A 35 2.22 0.24 -20.49
CA LEU A 35 3.66 0.25 -20.74
C LEU A 35 4.43 0.69 -19.49
N ILE A 36 5.28 -0.19 -18.96
CA ILE A 36 6.00 -0.02 -17.69
C ILE A 36 7.22 0.90 -17.85
N GLY A 37 8.03 0.71 -18.88
CA GLY A 37 9.31 1.42 -19.05
C GLY A 37 9.14 2.83 -19.63
N GLN A 38 9.37 3.89 -18.85
CA GLN A 38 9.22 5.28 -19.28
C GLN A 38 10.54 6.07 -19.36
N PHE A 39 11.54 5.72 -18.54
CA PHE A 39 12.74 6.54 -18.35
C PHE A 39 13.95 6.10 -19.18
N GLY A 40 13.96 4.89 -19.71
CA GLY A 40 15.09 4.34 -20.45
C GLY A 40 16.35 4.12 -19.60
N VAL A 41 16.20 3.99 -18.29
CA VAL A 41 17.32 3.77 -17.36
C VAL A 41 17.26 2.40 -16.66
N GLY A 42 16.08 1.78 -16.55
CA GLY A 42 15.90 0.51 -15.82
C GLY A 42 16.75 -0.65 -16.38
N PHE A 43 17.01 -0.64 -17.68
CA PHE A 43 17.87 -1.65 -18.31
C PHE A 43 19.29 -1.69 -17.72
N TYR A 44 19.83 -0.53 -17.34
CA TYR A 44 21.20 -0.44 -16.81
C TYR A 44 21.37 -1.06 -15.43
N SER A 45 20.26 -1.28 -14.70
CA SER A 45 20.31 -2.02 -13.42
C SER A 45 20.79 -3.46 -13.60
N SER A 46 20.72 -4.03 -14.81
CA SER A 46 21.26 -5.35 -15.12
C SER A 46 22.77 -5.45 -14.85
N PHE A 47 23.53 -4.35 -14.95
CA PHE A 47 24.96 -4.32 -14.63
C PHE A 47 25.26 -4.35 -13.11
N MET A 48 24.25 -4.22 -12.26
CA MET A 48 24.44 -4.45 -10.83
C MET A 48 24.71 -5.93 -10.55
N VAL A 49 24.10 -6.83 -11.33
CA VAL A 49 24.17 -8.28 -11.16
C VAL A 49 24.98 -9.01 -12.25
N ALA A 50 25.37 -8.31 -13.33
CA ALA A 50 26.06 -8.89 -14.46
C ALA A 50 27.32 -8.09 -14.83
N ASP A 51 28.38 -8.78 -15.23
CA ASP A 51 29.60 -8.18 -15.76
C ASP A 51 29.49 -7.84 -17.23
N ARG A 52 28.57 -8.53 -17.93
CA ARG A 52 28.33 -8.33 -19.37
C ARG A 52 26.86 -8.60 -19.68
N VAL A 53 26.30 -7.77 -20.53
CA VAL A 53 24.91 -7.88 -20.99
C VAL A 53 24.88 -7.90 -22.50
N ALA A 54 24.22 -8.90 -23.08
CA ALA A 54 23.97 -8.99 -24.51
C ALA A 54 22.46 -8.95 -24.79
N VAL A 55 22.07 -8.18 -25.80
CA VAL A 55 20.67 -8.06 -26.26
C VAL A 55 20.60 -8.44 -27.72
N SER A 56 19.80 -9.45 -28.02
CA SER A 56 19.50 -9.87 -29.40
C SER A 56 18.04 -9.59 -29.68
N THR A 57 17.74 -8.77 -30.69
CA THR A 57 16.37 -8.34 -30.97
C THR A 57 16.07 -8.34 -32.47
N ARG A 58 14.83 -8.69 -32.83
CA ARG A 58 14.27 -8.52 -34.18
C ARG A 58 12.88 -7.92 -34.08
N ARG A 59 12.67 -6.83 -34.78
CA ARG A 59 11.38 -6.15 -34.87
C ARG A 59 10.40 -6.96 -35.74
N ALA A 60 9.12 -6.89 -35.39
CA ALA A 60 8.06 -7.47 -36.23
C ALA A 60 8.08 -6.87 -37.64
N GLY A 61 8.02 -7.72 -38.66
CA GLY A 61 8.05 -7.32 -40.06
C GLY A 61 9.45 -7.04 -40.66
N GLU A 62 10.52 -7.22 -39.88
CA GLU A 62 11.90 -7.12 -40.36
C GLU A 62 12.53 -8.50 -40.49
N ASP A 63 13.38 -8.70 -41.53
CA ASP A 63 14.04 -9.97 -41.80
C ASP A 63 15.38 -10.13 -41.06
N SER A 64 16.00 -8.99 -40.67
CA SER A 64 17.25 -8.95 -39.94
C SER A 64 17.04 -8.56 -38.46
N GLY A 65 17.85 -9.10 -37.58
CA GLY A 65 17.92 -8.71 -36.19
C GLY A 65 19.19 -7.94 -35.87
N THR A 66 19.27 -7.41 -34.67
CA THR A 66 20.43 -6.66 -34.16
C THR A 66 20.89 -7.28 -32.85
N ARG A 67 22.19 -7.43 -32.69
CA ARG A 67 22.85 -7.76 -31.44
C ARG A 67 23.54 -6.52 -30.88
N TRP A 68 23.28 -6.24 -29.62
CA TRP A 68 23.96 -5.21 -28.82
C TRP A 68 24.65 -5.89 -27.64
N GLU A 69 25.87 -5.48 -27.31
CA GLU A 69 26.60 -6.04 -26.17
C GLU A 69 27.44 -4.96 -25.48
N SER A 70 27.50 -5.01 -24.15
CA SER A 70 28.30 -4.10 -23.32
C SER A 70 28.75 -4.77 -22.02
N ALA A 71 29.88 -4.33 -21.49
CA ALA A 71 30.36 -4.62 -20.13
C ALA A 71 30.04 -3.51 -19.12
N GLY A 72 29.22 -2.52 -19.48
CA GLY A 72 28.82 -1.43 -18.58
C GLY A 72 29.89 -0.33 -18.40
N THR A 73 30.97 -0.36 -19.16
CA THR A 73 32.10 0.60 -19.09
C THR A 73 31.87 1.89 -19.88
N GLY A 74 30.68 2.09 -20.44
CA GLY A 74 30.35 3.22 -21.31
C GLY A 74 30.51 2.90 -22.80
N GLU A 75 31.10 1.76 -23.14
CA GLU A 75 31.26 1.27 -24.51
C GLU A 75 30.28 0.13 -24.80
N PHE A 76 29.88 -0.01 -26.06
CA PHE A 76 29.05 -1.11 -26.53
C PHE A 76 29.34 -1.43 -28.00
N THR A 77 29.02 -2.66 -28.41
CA THR A 77 29.05 -3.10 -29.79
C THR A 77 27.64 -3.25 -30.33
N ILE A 78 27.45 -2.99 -31.64
CA ILE A 78 26.22 -3.28 -32.37
C ILE A 78 26.59 -4.02 -33.65
N GLU A 79 25.91 -5.14 -33.87
CA GLU A 79 26.11 -6.00 -35.02
C GLU A 79 24.78 -6.44 -35.62
N ASP A 80 24.72 -6.60 -36.93
CA ASP A 80 23.58 -7.25 -37.58
C ASP A 80 23.62 -8.76 -37.29
N GLN A 81 22.47 -9.32 -36.93
CA GLN A 81 22.34 -10.72 -36.59
C GLN A 81 21.14 -11.35 -37.31
N LYS A 82 21.35 -12.53 -37.89
CA LYS A 82 20.22 -13.35 -38.32
C LYS A 82 19.48 -13.90 -37.10
N ARG A 83 18.18 -13.67 -37.04
CA ARG A 83 17.30 -14.16 -35.96
C ARG A 83 15.98 -14.65 -36.59
N ASP A 84 15.63 -15.90 -36.35
CA ASP A 84 14.50 -16.57 -37.04
C ASP A 84 13.12 -16.14 -36.52
N PHE A 85 13.04 -15.56 -35.31
CA PHE A 85 11.79 -15.10 -34.73
C PHE A 85 11.89 -13.67 -34.22
N GLN A 86 10.78 -12.96 -34.24
CA GLN A 86 10.63 -11.60 -33.69
C GLN A 86 10.73 -11.61 -32.16
N GLY A 87 11.06 -10.48 -31.56
CA GLY A 87 11.14 -10.31 -30.11
C GLY A 87 12.56 -10.00 -29.64
N THR A 88 12.77 -10.02 -28.33
CA THR A 88 14.01 -9.63 -27.70
C THR A 88 14.46 -10.69 -26.72
N SER A 89 15.76 -11.05 -26.76
CA SER A 89 16.42 -11.86 -25.74
C SER A 89 17.48 -11.01 -25.05
N VAL A 90 17.50 -11.03 -23.73
CA VAL A 90 18.52 -10.38 -22.91
C VAL A 90 19.28 -11.46 -22.18
N THR A 91 20.60 -11.51 -22.41
CA THR A 91 21.49 -12.47 -21.76
C THR A 91 22.37 -11.74 -20.78
N LEU A 92 22.31 -12.15 -19.51
CA LEU A 92 23.12 -11.62 -18.42
C LEU A 92 24.23 -12.61 -18.11
N HIS A 93 25.49 -12.17 -18.23
CA HIS A 93 26.65 -12.91 -17.72
C HIS A 93 26.81 -12.48 -16.25
N LEU A 94 26.26 -13.29 -15.35
CA LEU A 94 26.15 -12.95 -13.94
C LEU A 94 27.53 -12.83 -13.27
N LYS A 95 27.62 -11.89 -12.34
CA LYS A 95 28.74 -11.78 -11.41
C LYS A 95 28.80 -13.03 -10.52
N PRO A 96 29.98 -13.35 -9.97
CA PRO A 96 30.09 -14.38 -8.93
C PRO A 96 29.15 -14.06 -7.75
N VAL A 97 28.66 -15.10 -7.11
CA VAL A 97 27.86 -14.96 -5.88
C VAL A 97 28.72 -14.29 -4.81
N ASP A 98 28.18 -13.26 -4.20
CA ASP A 98 28.80 -12.50 -3.10
C ASP A 98 27.71 -12.09 -2.11
N GLU A 99 27.53 -12.90 -1.07
CA GLU A 99 26.50 -12.68 -0.04
C GLU A 99 26.74 -11.40 0.77
N GLU A 100 28.00 -10.97 0.95
CA GLU A 100 28.33 -9.73 1.66
C GLU A 100 27.87 -8.49 0.89
N GLN A 101 27.92 -8.54 -0.44
CA GLN A 101 27.41 -7.48 -1.31
C GLN A 101 25.95 -7.68 -1.75
N GLY A 102 25.28 -8.72 -1.25
CA GLY A 102 23.88 -9.03 -1.59
C GLY A 102 23.70 -9.61 -2.99
N VAL A 103 24.78 -10.17 -3.60
CA VAL A 103 24.70 -10.87 -4.89
C VAL A 103 24.46 -12.34 -4.62
N GLU A 104 23.21 -12.77 -4.76
CA GLU A 104 22.80 -14.16 -4.63
C GLU A 104 22.88 -14.90 -5.98
N ASP A 105 22.68 -16.22 -5.96
CA ASP A 105 22.60 -17.02 -7.18
C ASP A 105 21.24 -16.83 -7.88
N PHE A 106 21.18 -15.88 -8.80
CA PHE A 106 20.00 -15.60 -9.61
C PHE A 106 19.69 -16.65 -10.69
N THR A 107 20.43 -17.75 -10.77
CA THR A 107 20.08 -18.90 -11.63
C THR A 107 19.09 -19.85 -10.95
N GLN A 108 18.89 -19.71 -9.64
CA GLN A 108 18.02 -20.56 -8.86
C GLN A 108 16.55 -20.18 -9.03
N GLU A 109 15.69 -21.18 -9.26
CA GLU A 109 14.25 -20.99 -9.44
C GLU A 109 13.59 -20.28 -8.23
N HIS A 110 14.00 -20.65 -7.02
CA HIS A 110 13.44 -20.05 -5.80
C HIS A 110 13.77 -18.56 -5.67
N ALA A 111 14.99 -18.14 -6.06
CA ALA A 111 15.39 -16.74 -6.05
C ALA A 111 14.58 -15.93 -7.05
N LEU A 112 14.46 -16.40 -8.29
CA LEU A 112 13.66 -15.78 -9.32
C LEU A 112 12.18 -15.71 -8.96
N SER A 113 11.61 -16.80 -8.43
CA SER A 113 10.21 -16.86 -8.00
C SER A 113 9.93 -15.86 -6.88
N ARG A 114 10.82 -15.73 -5.90
CA ARG A 114 10.71 -14.78 -4.80
C ARG A 114 10.74 -13.33 -5.31
N ILE A 115 11.69 -13.01 -6.20
CA ILE A 115 11.83 -11.66 -6.77
C ILE A 115 10.58 -11.29 -7.58
N VAL A 116 10.13 -12.19 -8.47
CA VAL A 116 8.95 -11.94 -9.30
C VAL A 116 7.71 -11.73 -8.44
N ARG A 117 7.46 -12.60 -7.46
CA ARG A 117 6.32 -12.46 -6.55
C ARG A 117 6.36 -11.18 -5.72
N ARG A 118 7.55 -10.77 -5.30
CA ARG A 118 7.70 -9.55 -4.49
C ARG A 118 7.44 -8.28 -5.29
N TYR A 119 8.00 -8.17 -6.49
CA TYR A 119 8.03 -6.89 -7.22
C TYR A 119 7.12 -6.84 -8.44
N SER A 120 6.73 -7.96 -8.99
CA SER A 120 6.09 -8.06 -10.30
C SER A 120 4.90 -9.05 -10.33
N ASP A 121 4.37 -9.43 -9.17
CA ASP A 121 3.32 -10.45 -9.07
C ASP A 121 2.04 -10.07 -9.84
N PHE A 122 1.73 -8.78 -9.87
CA PHE A 122 0.47 -8.26 -10.42
C PHE A 122 0.58 -7.60 -11.80
N ILE A 123 1.74 -7.61 -12.42
CA ILE A 123 1.87 -7.06 -13.78
C ILE A 123 1.01 -7.87 -14.77
N ALA A 124 0.48 -7.18 -15.78
CA ALA A 124 -0.52 -7.74 -16.70
C ALA A 124 0.01 -8.84 -17.64
N TYR A 125 1.32 -9.03 -17.67
CA TYR A 125 1.98 -9.99 -18.56
C TYR A 125 2.50 -11.19 -17.80
N PRO A 126 2.39 -12.42 -18.36
CA PRO A 126 2.93 -13.61 -17.70
C PRO A 126 4.46 -13.57 -17.69
N ILE A 127 5.04 -13.82 -16.53
CA ILE A 127 6.48 -14.08 -16.37
C ILE A 127 6.67 -15.57 -16.25
N LEU A 128 7.30 -16.16 -17.25
CA LEU A 128 7.50 -17.60 -17.35
C LEU A 128 8.92 -18.01 -17.00
N LEU A 129 9.07 -19.09 -16.24
CA LEU A 129 10.32 -19.83 -16.06
C LEU A 129 10.12 -21.21 -16.67
N GLY A 130 10.63 -21.40 -17.88
CA GLY A 130 10.24 -22.53 -18.71
C GLY A 130 8.74 -22.47 -19.03
N GLU A 131 7.98 -23.47 -18.62
CA GLU A 131 6.52 -23.53 -18.79
C GLU A 131 5.74 -23.00 -17.57
N LYS A 132 6.43 -22.72 -16.46
CA LYS A 132 5.81 -22.31 -15.20
C LYS A 132 5.61 -20.81 -15.15
N THR A 133 4.38 -20.35 -14.96
CA THR A 133 4.07 -18.94 -14.68
C THR A 133 4.44 -18.61 -13.24
N LEU A 134 5.25 -17.57 -13.02
CA LEU A 134 5.72 -17.17 -11.71
C LEU A 134 4.82 -16.14 -11.02
N ASN A 135 4.18 -15.26 -11.78
CA ASN A 135 3.33 -14.18 -11.27
C ASN A 135 1.83 -14.52 -11.36
N SER A 136 1.04 -13.94 -10.47
CA SER A 136 -0.40 -14.19 -10.39
C SER A 136 -1.22 -13.43 -11.45
N MET A 137 -0.77 -12.27 -11.88
CA MET A 137 -1.44 -11.35 -12.81
C MET A 137 -2.86 -10.90 -12.38
N LYS A 138 -3.27 -11.19 -11.16
CA LYS A 138 -4.64 -11.01 -10.68
C LYS A 138 -4.70 -10.03 -9.51
N PRO A 139 -4.56 -8.72 -9.76
CA PRO A 139 -4.71 -7.73 -8.70
C PRO A 139 -6.18 -7.67 -8.27
N ILE A 140 -6.47 -8.14 -7.06
CA ILE A 140 -7.84 -8.20 -6.52
C ILE A 140 -8.48 -6.80 -6.41
N TRP A 141 -7.66 -5.75 -6.19
CA TRP A 141 -8.13 -4.36 -6.13
C TRP A 141 -8.57 -3.76 -7.47
N GLU A 142 -8.31 -4.45 -8.58
CA GLU A 142 -8.81 -4.07 -9.90
C GLU A 142 -10.25 -4.50 -10.13
N ARG A 143 -10.71 -5.54 -9.44
CA ARG A 143 -12.06 -6.08 -9.56
C ARG A 143 -13.07 -5.21 -8.83
N GLN A 144 -14.33 -5.23 -9.27
CA GLN A 144 -15.41 -4.59 -8.53
C GLN A 144 -15.62 -5.32 -7.19
N SER A 145 -15.85 -4.55 -6.12
CA SER A 145 -16.02 -5.13 -4.77
C SER A 145 -17.17 -6.12 -4.68
N SER A 146 -18.20 -5.96 -5.53
CA SER A 146 -19.34 -6.90 -5.63
C SER A 146 -18.99 -8.26 -6.26
N GLU A 147 -17.85 -8.35 -6.97
CA GLU A 147 -17.39 -9.55 -7.64
C GLU A 147 -16.35 -10.34 -6.83
N VAL A 148 -15.90 -9.76 -5.71
CA VAL A 148 -14.88 -10.35 -4.84
C VAL A 148 -15.54 -10.90 -3.59
N LYS A 149 -15.29 -12.19 -3.31
CA LYS A 149 -15.81 -12.84 -2.12
C LYS A 149 -14.98 -12.45 -0.88
N PRO A 150 -15.60 -12.47 0.32
CA PRO A 150 -14.88 -12.21 1.58
C PRO A 150 -13.64 -13.10 1.77
N GLU A 151 -13.72 -14.37 1.37
CA GLU A 151 -12.61 -15.33 1.48
C GLU A 151 -11.42 -14.91 0.60
N GLU A 152 -11.67 -14.36 -0.61
CA GLU A 152 -10.63 -13.89 -1.50
C GLU A 152 -9.90 -12.67 -0.90
N TYR A 153 -10.63 -11.78 -0.21
CA TYR A 153 -10.02 -10.67 0.54
C TYR A 153 -9.16 -11.17 1.69
N ALA A 154 -9.61 -12.18 2.43
CA ALA A 154 -8.86 -12.76 3.53
C ALA A 154 -7.58 -13.45 3.04
N GLU A 155 -7.65 -14.24 1.97
CA GLU A 155 -6.48 -14.87 1.34
C GLU A 155 -5.47 -13.82 0.85
N PHE A 156 -5.97 -12.78 0.19
CA PHE A 156 -5.11 -11.69 -0.28
C PHE A 156 -4.44 -10.96 0.89
N TYR A 157 -5.18 -10.67 1.96
CA TYR A 157 -4.61 -10.06 3.17
C TYR A 157 -3.46 -10.90 3.73
N LYS A 158 -3.68 -12.21 3.92
CA LYS A 158 -2.64 -13.14 4.40
C LYS A 158 -1.42 -13.17 3.49
N HIS A 159 -1.64 -13.10 2.19
CA HIS A 159 -0.55 -13.07 1.21
C HIS A 159 0.32 -11.80 1.33
N ILE A 160 -0.27 -10.63 1.53
CA ILE A 160 0.48 -9.36 1.55
C ILE A 160 1.03 -8.97 2.92
N SER A 161 0.36 -9.38 4.01
CA SER A 161 0.72 -9.03 5.40
C SER A 161 1.59 -10.08 6.07
N HIS A 162 1.60 -11.32 5.55
CA HIS A 162 2.17 -12.51 6.18
C HIS A 162 1.52 -12.84 7.55
N ASP A 163 0.30 -12.34 7.77
CA ASP A 163 -0.54 -12.74 8.90
C ASP A 163 -1.28 -14.03 8.55
N TRP A 164 -1.55 -14.86 9.56
CA TRP A 164 -2.28 -16.12 9.39
C TRP A 164 -3.76 -16.01 9.71
N GLN A 165 -4.16 -14.91 10.35
CA GLN A 165 -5.54 -14.67 10.74
C GLN A 165 -6.29 -13.88 9.67
N ASP A 166 -7.62 -13.95 9.70
CA ASP A 166 -8.47 -13.16 8.82
C ASP A 166 -8.52 -11.71 9.32
N PRO A 167 -8.62 -10.70 8.44
CA PRO A 167 -8.75 -9.32 8.85
C PRO A 167 -10.15 -9.06 9.44
N LEU A 168 -10.24 -8.17 10.42
CA LEU A 168 -11.52 -7.71 10.96
C LEU A 168 -12.34 -6.92 9.93
N LEU A 169 -11.68 -6.14 9.10
CA LEU A 169 -12.35 -5.30 8.11
C LEU A 169 -11.52 -5.16 6.85
N SER A 170 -12.18 -5.26 5.71
CA SER A 170 -11.62 -4.96 4.39
C SER A 170 -12.28 -3.68 3.85
N ILE A 171 -11.47 -2.71 3.44
CA ILE A 171 -11.93 -1.40 2.97
C ILE A 171 -11.43 -1.22 1.54
N SER A 172 -12.34 -1.19 0.58
CA SER A 172 -12.04 -0.93 -0.82
C SER A 172 -12.39 0.51 -1.18
N GLN A 173 -11.52 1.15 -1.94
CA GLN A 173 -11.76 2.48 -2.50
C GLN A 173 -11.24 2.57 -3.92
N ARG A 174 -12.07 3.15 -4.80
CA ARG A 174 -11.73 3.46 -6.18
C ARG A 174 -12.02 4.93 -6.43
N ALA A 175 -11.04 5.62 -6.97
CA ALA A 175 -11.18 7.01 -7.42
C ALA A 175 -10.88 7.09 -8.91
N GLU A 176 -11.71 7.84 -9.63
CA GLU A 176 -11.59 8.09 -11.06
C GLU A 176 -11.69 9.61 -11.30
N GLY A 177 -11.02 10.11 -12.32
CA GLY A 177 -11.06 11.53 -12.69
C GLY A 177 -9.68 12.16 -12.78
N LEU A 178 -9.44 13.29 -12.09
CA LEU A 178 -8.15 14.01 -12.15
C LEU A 178 -6.99 13.23 -11.50
N LEU A 179 -7.27 12.33 -10.59
CA LEU A 179 -6.33 11.43 -9.94
C LEU A 179 -6.99 10.06 -9.85
N GLU A 180 -6.48 9.13 -10.61
CA GLU A 180 -6.95 7.75 -10.59
C GLU A 180 -6.12 6.93 -9.60
N TYR A 181 -6.80 6.22 -8.70
CA TYR A 181 -6.16 5.22 -7.85
C TYR A 181 -7.17 4.18 -7.37
N ARG A 182 -6.66 3.04 -6.98
CA ARG A 182 -7.37 1.96 -6.30
C ARG A 182 -6.66 1.63 -5.01
N ALA A 183 -7.44 1.41 -3.97
CA ALA A 183 -6.90 1.04 -2.67
C ALA A 183 -7.71 -0.11 -2.08
N LEU A 184 -7.01 -1.02 -1.45
CA LEU A 184 -7.59 -2.11 -0.66
C LEU A 184 -6.84 -2.18 0.66
N LEU A 185 -7.53 -1.80 1.74
CA LEU A 185 -6.97 -1.69 3.07
C LEU A 185 -7.61 -2.73 3.98
N PHE A 186 -6.87 -3.17 4.98
CA PHE A 186 -7.29 -4.17 5.94
C PHE A 186 -7.00 -3.72 7.37
N VAL A 187 -7.97 -3.97 8.26
CA VAL A 187 -7.77 -3.90 9.70
C VAL A 187 -7.43 -5.31 10.19
N PRO A 188 -6.22 -5.54 10.72
CA PRO A 188 -5.84 -6.84 11.29
C PRO A 188 -6.77 -7.25 12.45
N SER A 189 -6.80 -8.55 12.78
CA SER A 189 -7.54 -9.05 13.95
C SER A 189 -6.83 -8.78 15.27
N GLU A 190 -5.51 -8.72 15.25
CA GLU A 190 -4.66 -8.50 16.41
C GLU A 190 -3.61 -7.42 16.13
N ALA A 191 -3.22 -6.71 17.20
CA ALA A 191 -2.15 -5.72 17.09
C ALA A 191 -0.79 -6.42 16.99
N PRO A 192 0.08 -6.06 16.02
CA PRO A 192 1.46 -6.51 16.01
C PRO A 192 2.17 -6.18 17.34
N LEU A 193 3.00 -7.10 17.82
CA LEU A 193 3.70 -6.94 19.10
C LEU A 193 4.58 -5.69 19.16
N ASP A 194 5.09 -5.28 18.02
CA ASP A 194 5.99 -4.13 17.86
C ASP A 194 5.27 -2.83 17.49
N LEU A 195 3.92 -2.82 17.39
CA LEU A 195 3.12 -1.67 16.97
C LEU A 195 3.44 -0.36 17.72
N PHE A 196 3.85 -0.48 18.98
CA PHE A 196 4.17 0.66 19.86
C PHE A 196 5.67 0.96 19.96
N TYR A 197 6.52 0.21 19.28
CA TYR A 197 7.95 0.45 19.30
C TYR A 197 8.32 1.59 18.34
N ALA A 198 9.34 2.35 18.72
CA ALA A 198 9.79 3.51 17.91
C ALA A 198 10.26 3.12 16.49
N GLY A 199 10.74 1.88 16.33
CA GLY A 199 11.18 1.32 15.05
C GLY A 199 10.09 0.62 14.23
N TYR A 200 8.81 0.69 14.64
CA TYR A 200 7.73 0.08 13.87
C TYR A 200 7.58 0.73 12.50
N GLU A 201 7.84 -0.03 11.47
CA GLU A 201 7.70 0.40 10.10
C GLU A 201 6.26 0.16 9.61
N ALA A 202 5.45 1.18 9.74
CA ALA A 202 4.10 1.20 9.20
C ALA A 202 4.08 1.59 7.73
N GLY A 203 3.08 1.16 7.02
CA GLY A 203 2.81 1.67 5.69
C GLY A 203 2.10 0.69 4.77
N LEU A 204 1.51 1.27 3.75
CA LEU A 204 0.83 0.54 2.69
C LEU A 204 1.81 0.22 1.56
N LYS A 205 1.59 -0.90 0.89
CA LYS A 205 2.30 -1.19 -0.36
C LYS A 205 1.82 -0.25 -1.46
N LEU A 206 2.74 0.53 -2.02
CA LEU A 206 2.43 1.46 -3.10
C LEU A 206 2.83 0.85 -4.44
N TYR A 207 1.86 0.70 -5.30
CA TYR A 207 2.02 0.26 -6.68
C TYR A 207 1.80 1.43 -7.64
N VAL A 208 2.50 1.41 -8.74
CA VAL A 208 2.22 2.24 -9.90
C VAL A 208 2.08 1.33 -11.09
N ARG A 209 0.89 1.29 -11.67
CA ARG A 209 0.56 0.37 -12.78
C ARG A 209 0.90 -1.08 -12.44
N ARG A 210 0.48 -1.53 -11.27
CA ARG A 210 0.67 -2.90 -10.76
C ARG A 210 2.13 -3.32 -10.50
N VAL A 211 3.07 -2.37 -10.56
CA VAL A 211 4.48 -2.58 -10.20
C VAL A 211 4.71 -2.04 -8.80
N LEU A 212 5.25 -2.86 -7.91
CA LEU A 212 5.57 -2.42 -6.55
C LEU A 212 6.70 -1.38 -6.55
N ILE A 213 6.39 -0.20 -6.04
CA ILE A 213 7.34 0.92 -5.96
C ILE A 213 7.89 1.08 -4.55
N VAL A 214 6.99 1.04 -3.54
CA VAL A 214 7.34 1.15 -2.12
C VAL A 214 6.61 0.07 -1.34
N GLU A 215 7.35 -0.71 -0.56
CA GLU A 215 6.79 -1.82 0.22
C GLU A 215 6.04 -1.33 1.47
N LYS A 216 6.53 -0.26 2.08
CA LYS A 216 5.94 0.38 3.26
C LYS A 216 5.95 1.89 3.09
N SER A 217 4.90 2.44 2.48
CA SER A 217 4.74 3.88 2.30
C SER A 217 4.06 4.49 3.52
N SER A 218 4.85 5.16 4.36
CA SER A 218 4.37 5.89 5.55
C SER A 218 3.61 7.17 5.21
N ASP A 219 3.75 7.68 3.98
CA ASP A 219 3.15 8.94 3.55
C ASP A 219 1.66 8.83 3.24
N LEU A 220 1.17 7.61 3.00
CA LEU A 220 -0.24 7.35 2.64
C LEU A 220 -1.21 7.36 3.82
N LEU A 221 -0.72 7.17 5.04
CA LEU A 221 -1.55 7.17 6.25
C LEU A 221 -0.89 7.96 7.38
N PRO A 222 -1.68 8.60 8.26
CA PRO A 222 -1.17 9.19 9.49
C PRO A 222 -0.78 8.11 10.50
N ARG A 223 0.03 8.50 11.48
CA ARG A 223 0.60 7.57 12.46
C ARG A 223 -0.46 6.84 13.30
N TYR A 224 -1.56 7.48 13.61
CA TYR A 224 -2.66 6.87 14.38
C TYR A 224 -3.43 5.78 13.60
N LEU A 225 -3.19 5.62 12.29
CA LEU A 225 -3.71 4.55 11.44
C LEU A 225 -2.61 3.55 11.02
N ARG A 226 -1.46 3.55 11.67
CA ARG A 226 -0.29 2.71 11.33
C ARG A 226 -0.53 1.21 11.40
N PHE A 227 -1.60 0.78 12.05
CA PHE A 227 -1.98 -0.63 12.13
C PHE A 227 -2.60 -1.18 10.85
N LEU A 228 -2.98 -0.33 9.90
CA LEU A 228 -3.57 -0.77 8.65
C LEU A 228 -2.51 -1.40 7.73
N SER A 229 -2.90 -2.50 7.13
CA SER A 229 -2.17 -3.14 6.02
C SER A 229 -2.93 -2.94 4.72
N GLY A 230 -2.28 -3.10 3.58
CA GLY A 230 -2.98 -3.03 2.30
C GLY A 230 -2.14 -2.50 1.17
N VAL A 231 -2.82 -2.21 0.09
CA VAL A 231 -2.23 -1.76 -1.18
C VAL A 231 -2.91 -0.48 -1.68
N VAL A 232 -2.12 0.36 -2.32
CA VAL A 232 -2.59 1.48 -3.12
C VAL A 232 -1.93 1.39 -4.48
N ASP A 233 -2.70 1.44 -5.55
CA ASP A 233 -2.20 1.43 -6.93
C ASP A 233 -2.73 2.65 -7.67
N SER A 234 -1.84 3.43 -8.28
CA SER A 234 -2.21 4.60 -9.07
C SER A 234 -1.39 4.67 -10.34
N PRO A 235 -2.04 4.74 -11.53
CA PRO A 235 -1.34 4.94 -12.78
C PRO A 235 -0.78 6.34 -12.96
N ASP A 236 -1.30 7.32 -12.21
CA ASP A 236 -1.03 8.75 -12.36
C ASP A 236 0.16 9.24 -11.54
N LEU A 237 0.62 8.45 -10.57
CA LEU A 237 1.77 8.86 -9.76
C LEU A 237 3.03 8.98 -10.61
N PRO A 238 3.78 10.08 -10.48
CA PRO A 238 5.01 10.26 -11.23
C PRO A 238 6.06 9.26 -10.75
N LEU A 239 6.50 8.42 -11.66
CA LEU A 239 7.66 7.56 -11.43
C LEU A 239 8.91 8.42 -11.62
N ASN A 240 9.51 8.87 -10.53
CA ASN A 240 10.83 9.50 -10.56
C ASN A 240 11.93 8.45 -10.38
N VAL A 241 13.09 8.68 -11.01
CA VAL A 241 14.26 7.78 -10.96
C VAL A 241 14.75 7.61 -9.52
N SER A 242 14.69 8.66 -8.72
CA SER A 242 14.93 8.60 -7.28
C SER A 242 13.57 8.54 -6.55
N ARG A 243 13.19 7.42 -6.05
CA ARG A 243 11.93 7.17 -5.30
C ARG A 243 11.73 8.11 -4.09
N GLU A 244 12.71 8.93 -3.75
CA GLU A 244 12.71 9.90 -2.64
C GLU A 244 11.73 11.07 -2.81
N MET A 245 11.30 11.39 -4.05
CA MET A 245 10.42 12.55 -4.29
C MET A 245 8.92 12.31 -4.08
N LEU A 246 8.51 11.11 -3.69
CA LEU A 246 7.09 10.83 -3.40
C LEU A 246 6.61 11.52 -2.10
N GLN A 247 7.50 11.77 -1.13
CA GLN A 247 7.17 12.33 0.18
C GLN A 247 6.52 13.73 0.14
N HIS A 248 6.74 14.51 -0.93
CA HIS A 248 6.19 15.85 -1.06
C HIS A 248 5.21 15.99 -2.23
N ASP A 249 4.84 14.89 -2.85
CA ASP A 249 3.95 14.89 -4.00
C ASP A 249 2.52 15.31 -3.61
N ARG A 250 1.93 16.23 -4.38
CA ARG A 250 0.56 16.70 -4.18
C ARG A 250 -0.45 15.56 -4.31
N GLN A 251 -0.20 14.62 -5.20
CA GLN A 251 -1.09 13.49 -5.46
C GLN A 251 -1.10 12.51 -4.29
N ILE A 252 0.07 12.22 -3.69
CA ILE A 252 0.17 11.40 -2.47
C ILE A 252 -0.64 12.03 -1.33
N ARG A 253 -0.54 13.34 -1.13
CA ARG A 253 -1.34 14.04 -0.10
C ARG A 253 -2.85 13.97 -0.38
N GLN A 254 -3.27 14.04 -1.64
CA GLN A 254 -4.68 13.90 -2.01
C GLN A 254 -5.17 12.46 -1.77
N ILE A 255 -4.40 11.45 -2.14
CA ILE A 255 -4.70 10.05 -1.86
C ILE A 255 -4.80 9.84 -0.35
N ARG A 256 -3.81 10.29 0.43
CA ARG A 256 -3.83 10.21 1.90
C ARG A 256 -5.10 10.78 2.49
N LYS A 257 -5.47 12.00 2.11
CA LYS A 257 -6.69 12.66 2.63
C LYS A 257 -7.96 11.84 2.33
N ALA A 258 -8.06 11.30 1.13
CA ALA A 258 -9.19 10.45 0.74
C ALA A 258 -9.21 9.10 1.47
N LEU A 259 -8.05 8.46 1.65
CA LEU A 259 -7.92 7.20 2.39
C LEU A 259 -8.29 7.38 3.87
N VAL A 260 -7.76 8.43 4.52
CA VAL A 260 -8.07 8.74 5.92
C VAL A 260 -9.58 8.92 6.11
N LYS A 261 -10.21 9.73 5.25
CA LYS A 261 -11.66 9.90 5.28
C LYS A 261 -12.40 8.57 5.14
N LYS A 262 -12.02 7.75 4.14
CA LYS A 262 -12.67 6.46 3.88
C LYS A 262 -12.53 5.50 5.06
N VAL A 263 -11.34 5.44 5.68
CA VAL A 263 -11.08 4.59 6.85
C VAL A 263 -11.95 5.02 8.03
N LEU A 264 -11.95 6.31 8.36
CA LEU A 264 -12.77 6.82 9.47
C LEU A 264 -14.25 6.60 9.25
N ASP A 265 -14.76 6.85 8.03
CA ASP A 265 -16.15 6.59 7.67
C ASP A 265 -16.49 5.08 7.78
N SER A 266 -15.59 4.20 7.34
CA SER A 266 -15.78 2.73 7.44
C SER A 266 -15.74 2.24 8.90
N LEU A 267 -14.89 2.81 9.75
CA LEU A 267 -14.89 2.49 11.19
C LEU A 267 -16.15 3.00 11.90
N ALA A 268 -16.66 4.16 11.50
CA ALA A 268 -17.92 4.67 12.02
C ALA A 268 -19.10 3.77 11.63
N GLU A 269 -19.17 3.37 10.37
CA GLU A 269 -20.19 2.42 9.89
C GLU A 269 -20.10 1.08 10.62
N LEU A 270 -18.90 0.53 10.83
CA LEU A 270 -18.68 -0.70 11.59
C LEU A 270 -19.16 -0.55 13.03
N LYS A 271 -18.88 0.59 13.66
CA LYS A 271 -19.32 0.89 15.03
C LYS A 271 -20.84 0.89 15.17
N GLU A 272 -21.56 1.41 14.17
CA GLU A 272 -23.03 1.49 14.17
C GLU A 272 -23.68 0.14 13.83
N LYS A 273 -23.17 -0.56 12.82
CA LYS A 273 -23.82 -1.75 12.27
C LYS A 273 -23.37 -3.06 12.90
N GLU A 274 -22.11 -3.15 13.32
CA GLU A 274 -21.47 -4.38 13.82
C GLU A 274 -20.69 -4.08 15.11
N ARG A 275 -21.40 -3.67 16.16
CA ARG A 275 -20.81 -3.19 17.42
C ARG A 275 -19.75 -4.14 18.01
N GLU A 276 -20.01 -5.44 18.05
CA GLU A 276 -19.11 -6.44 18.60
C GLU A 276 -17.78 -6.50 17.83
N LYS A 277 -17.87 -6.41 16.51
CA LYS A 277 -16.69 -6.38 15.65
C LYS A 277 -15.89 -5.09 15.83
N TYR A 278 -16.59 -3.96 15.99
CA TYR A 278 -15.94 -2.70 16.34
C TYR A 278 -15.24 -2.77 17.70
N LEU A 279 -15.83 -3.42 18.69
CA LEU A 279 -15.20 -3.63 20.00
C LEU A 279 -13.91 -4.47 19.88
N SER A 280 -13.86 -5.43 18.96
CA SER A 280 -12.63 -6.17 18.66
C SER A 280 -11.55 -5.26 18.06
N VAL A 281 -11.93 -4.38 17.10
CA VAL A 281 -11.02 -3.36 16.56
C VAL A 281 -10.55 -2.41 17.68
N TRP A 282 -11.46 -1.97 18.53
CA TRP A 282 -11.13 -1.07 19.63
C TRP A 282 -10.18 -1.72 20.65
N LYS A 283 -10.40 -2.97 20.99
CA LYS A 283 -9.53 -3.73 21.89
C LYS A 283 -8.10 -3.82 21.36
N ALA A 284 -7.94 -4.05 20.05
CA ALA A 284 -6.64 -4.18 19.41
C ALA A 284 -5.96 -2.83 19.16
N PHE A 285 -6.71 -1.81 18.72
CA PHE A 285 -6.15 -0.58 18.17
C PHE A 285 -6.65 0.72 18.83
N GLY A 286 -7.50 0.64 19.85
CA GLY A 286 -8.05 1.82 20.50
C GLY A 286 -6.99 2.76 21.07
N ARG A 287 -5.89 2.21 21.59
CA ARG A 287 -4.76 3.01 22.08
C ARG A 287 -4.11 3.83 20.97
N VAL A 288 -3.94 3.25 19.79
CA VAL A 288 -3.36 3.94 18.62
C VAL A 288 -4.32 4.98 18.07
N LEU A 289 -5.62 4.65 17.99
CA LEU A 289 -6.65 5.59 17.53
C LEU A 289 -6.77 6.82 18.44
N LYS A 290 -6.52 6.68 19.74
CA LYS A 290 -6.50 7.80 20.71
C LYS A 290 -5.39 8.83 20.44
N GLU A 291 -4.35 8.49 19.66
CA GLU A 291 -3.33 9.45 19.25
C GLU A 291 -3.87 10.46 18.23
N GLY A 292 -4.88 10.04 17.44
CA GLY A 292 -5.42 10.79 16.31
C GLY A 292 -5.91 12.21 16.61
N PRO A 293 -6.68 12.47 17.69
CA PRO A 293 -7.18 13.82 17.98
C PRO A 293 -6.09 14.86 18.21
N SER A 294 -4.88 14.44 18.58
CA SER A 294 -3.72 15.32 18.75
C SER A 294 -2.88 15.49 17.49
N GLU A 295 -2.94 14.53 16.56
CA GLU A 295 -2.15 14.51 15.33
C GLU A 295 -2.90 15.04 14.10
N ASP A 296 -4.21 14.78 14.02
CA ASP A 296 -5.06 15.09 12.87
C ASP A 296 -6.17 16.07 13.24
N TYR A 297 -5.84 17.35 13.19
CA TYR A 297 -6.76 18.40 13.58
C TYR A 297 -7.96 18.51 12.65
N GLU A 298 -7.80 18.20 11.34
CA GLU A 298 -8.90 18.24 10.37
C GLU A 298 -9.98 17.18 10.67
N ASN A 299 -9.60 16.02 11.19
CA ASN A 299 -10.49 14.90 11.46
C ASN A 299 -10.77 14.69 12.96
N LYS A 300 -10.35 15.61 13.81
CA LYS A 300 -10.42 15.49 15.28
C LYS A 300 -11.78 15.08 15.79
N GLU A 301 -12.85 15.70 15.30
CA GLU A 301 -14.22 15.41 15.72
C GLU A 301 -14.65 13.99 15.33
N LYS A 302 -14.40 13.60 14.08
CA LYS A 302 -14.69 12.23 13.60
C LYS A 302 -13.94 11.17 14.39
N ILE A 303 -12.67 11.43 14.71
CA ILE A 303 -11.86 10.50 15.50
C ILE A 303 -12.41 10.43 16.94
N ALA A 304 -12.79 11.56 17.53
CA ALA A 304 -13.38 11.60 18.86
C ALA A 304 -14.68 10.80 18.97
N GLU A 305 -15.50 10.80 17.90
CA GLU A 305 -16.71 9.98 17.82
C GLU A 305 -16.40 8.47 17.83
N LEU A 306 -15.24 8.06 17.29
CA LEU A 306 -14.81 6.66 17.28
C LEU A 306 -14.28 6.19 18.62
N VAL A 307 -13.75 7.10 19.43
CA VAL A 307 -13.09 6.75 20.70
C VAL A 307 -14.13 6.24 21.72
N LEU A 308 -13.73 5.16 22.41
CA LEU A 308 -14.53 4.59 23.50
C LEU A 308 -13.76 4.73 24.83
N PHE A 309 -14.52 4.90 25.89
CA PHE A 309 -13.99 5.09 27.23
C PHE A 309 -14.60 4.09 28.21
N GLN A 310 -13.82 3.67 29.16
CA GLN A 310 -14.34 3.11 30.42
C GLN A 310 -14.87 4.24 31.26
N SER A 311 -15.87 3.95 32.10
CA SER A 311 -16.41 4.94 33.03
C SER A 311 -16.81 4.31 34.35
N SER A 312 -17.22 5.15 35.28
CA SER A 312 -17.74 4.74 36.57
C SER A 312 -19.17 4.18 36.50
N GLU A 313 -19.86 4.30 35.38
CA GLU A 313 -21.23 3.85 35.20
C GLU A 313 -21.35 2.33 35.06
N ASP A 314 -20.45 1.73 34.28
CA ASP A 314 -20.48 0.30 34.00
C ASP A 314 -19.06 -0.27 33.93
N GLU A 315 -18.85 -1.44 34.53
CA GLU A 315 -17.52 -2.07 34.59
C GLU A 315 -17.11 -2.69 33.24
N GLU A 316 -18.06 -3.20 32.49
CA GLU A 316 -17.81 -3.96 31.27
C GLU A 316 -18.05 -3.14 30.01
N LYS A 317 -18.94 -2.13 30.11
CA LYS A 317 -19.34 -1.36 28.94
C LYS A 317 -18.39 -0.22 28.62
N LEU A 318 -17.90 -0.20 27.37
CA LEU A 318 -17.21 0.94 26.80
C LEU A 318 -18.21 1.91 26.17
N SER A 319 -18.13 3.18 26.52
CA SER A 319 -19.05 4.22 26.06
C SER A 319 -18.35 5.30 25.23
N PRO A 320 -18.93 5.75 24.11
CA PRO A 320 -18.48 6.94 23.42
C PRO A 320 -18.86 8.21 24.18
N LEU A 321 -18.22 9.33 23.86
CA LEU A 321 -18.52 10.62 24.48
C LEU A 321 -20.00 11.03 24.35
N ALA A 322 -20.64 10.75 23.22
CA ALA A 322 -22.05 11.06 23.01
C ALA A 322 -22.97 10.34 24.02
N GLU A 323 -22.69 9.07 24.34
CA GLU A 323 -23.46 8.34 25.36
C GLU A 323 -23.21 8.93 26.76
N TYR A 324 -21.98 9.32 27.08
CA TYR A 324 -21.69 10.03 28.35
C TYR A 324 -22.50 11.33 28.44
N VAL A 325 -22.47 12.16 27.39
CA VAL A 325 -23.20 13.43 27.35
C VAL A 325 -24.70 13.21 27.55
N SER A 326 -25.29 12.17 26.94
CA SER A 326 -26.72 11.86 27.09
C SER A 326 -27.12 11.45 28.52
N ARG A 327 -26.16 11.01 29.36
CA ARG A 327 -26.34 10.62 30.76
C ARG A 327 -25.95 11.72 31.75
N MET A 328 -25.47 12.88 31.27
CA MET A 328 -25.11 13.99 32.14
C MET A 328 -26.30 14.45 32.99
N LYS A 329 -26.03 14.77 34.24
CA LYS A 329 -27.05 15.28 35.18
C LYS A 329 -27.48 16.69 34.81
N GLU A 330 -28.69 17.06 35.19
CA GLU A 330 -29.17 18.45 35.07
C GLU A 330 -28.22 19.41 35.81
N GLY A 331 -27.77 20.45 35.11
CA GLY A 331 -26.78 21.40 35.62
C GLY A 331 -25.31 20.92 35.56
N GLN A 332 -25.03 19.75 35.00
CA GLN A 332 -23.66 19.33 34.71
C GLN A 332 -23.14 20.00 33.44
N GLU A 333 -22.13 20.84 33.56
CA GLU A 333 -21.57 21.63 32.43
C GLU A 333 -20.30 21.03 31.82
N ALA A 334 -19.73 19.98 32.43
CA ALA A 334 -18.44 19.44 32.01
C ALA A 334 -18.41 17.90 32.01
N ILE A 335 -17.56 17.34 31.14
CA ILE A 335 -17.21 15.93 31.16
C ILE A 335 -16.09 15.75 32.19
N TYR A 336 -16.31 14.87 33.15
CA TYR A 336 -15.33 14.57 34.19
C TYR A 336 -14.53 13.32 33.82
N TYR A 337 -13.24 13.35 34.04
CA TYR A 337 -12.36 12.22 33.79
C TYR A 337 -11.30 12.10 34.89
N LEU A 338 -10.77 10.90 35.05
CA LEU A 338 -9.64 10.63 35.94
C LEU A 338 -8.63 9.74 35.23
N THR A 339 -7.37 10.09 35.33
CA THR A 339 -6.25 9.35 34.73
C THR A 339 -5.64 8.40 35.75
N GLY A 340 -5.17 7.23 35.31
CA GLY A 340 -4.45 6.29 36.20
C GLY A 340 -3.83 5.14 35.41
N ALA A 341 -2.95 4.41 36.07
CA ALA A 341 -2.23 3.27 35.49
C ALA A 341 -3.16 2.07 35.14
N SER A 342 -4.32 1.99 35.79
CA SER A 342 -5.32 0.96 35.54
C SER A 342 -6.68 1.40 36.07
N ARG A 343 -7.76 0.77 35.60
CA ARG A 343 -9.12 0.95 36.15
C ARG A 343 -9.14 0.76 37.67
N ALA A 344 -8.56 -0.31 38.18
CA ALA A 344 -8.52 -0.60 39.62
C ALA A 344 -7.80 0.49 40.45
N ALA A 345 -6.77 1.11 39.88
CA ALA A 345 -6.09 2.24 40.52
C ALA A 345 -6.98 3.50 40.55
N ILE A 346 -7.71 3.77 39.48
CA ILE A 346 -8.65 4.90 39.41
C ILE A 346 -9.81 4.69 40.38
N GLU A 347 -10.41 3.51 40.45
CA GLU A 347 -11.55 3.20 41.32
C GLU A 347 -11.27 3.34 42.83
N ARG A 348 -10.00 3.18 43.23
CA ARG A 348 -9.54 3.39 44.59
C ARG A 348 -9.19 4.85 44.91
N SER A 349 -9.30 5.73 43.94
CA SER A 349 -8.94 7.14 44.12
C SER A 349 -9.96 7.87 45.02
N PRO A 350 -9.53 8.58 46.10
CA PRO A 350 -10.41 9.41 46.89
C PRO A 350 -11.15 10.49 46.10
N HIS A 351 -10.59 10.90 44.97
CA HIS A 351 -11.20 11.90 44.11
C HIS A 351 -12.55 11.46 43.51
N LEU A 352 -12.83 10.14 43.43
CA LEU A 352 -14.12 9.62 42.95
C LEU A 352 -15.25 9.70 43.99
N GLU A 353 -14.95 9.81 45.28
CA GLU A 353 -15.97 9.77 46.33
C GLU A 353 -17.04 10.85 46.19
N ALA A 354 -16.63 12.09 45.88
CA ALA A 354 -17.54 13.22 45.70
C ALA A 354 -18.43 13.03 44.46
N PHE A 355 -17.91 12.46 43.40
CA PHE A 355 -18.67 12.18 42.17
C PHE A 355 -19.64 11.03 42.39
N ARG A 356 -19.23 9.96 43.06
CA ARG A 356 -20.10 8.83 43.43
C ARG A 356 -21.27 9.30 44.33
N ALA A 357 -20.97 10.14 45.33
CA ALA A 357 -22.02 10.69 46.23
C ALA A 357 -23.05 11.54 45.46
N LYS A 358 -22.65 12.21 44.39
CA LYS A 358 -23.55 13.01 43.55
C LYS A 358 -24.13 12.21 42.37
N GLY A 359 -23.74 10.94 42.17
CA GLY A 359 -24.14 10.11 41.05
C GLY A 359 -23.71 10.68 39.72
N ILE A 360 -22.53 11.33 39.68
CA ILE A 360 -21.93 11.90 38.43
C ILE A 360 -20.98 10.86 37.86
N GLU A 361 -21.19 10.55 36.57
CA GLU A 361 -20.30 9.65 35.82
C GLU A 361 -18.92 10.27 35.62
N VAL A 362 -17.87 9.48 35.72
CA VAL A 362 -16.46 9.86 35.49
C VAL A 362 -15.83 8.91 34.50
N LEU A 363 -15.23 9.46 33.44
CA LEU A 363 -14.48 8.67 32.45
C LEU A 363 -13.13 8.24 33.04
N TYR A 364 -12.72 7.02 32.75
CA TYR A 364 -11.44 6.46 33.14
C TYR A 364 -10.47 6.45 31.95
N LEU A 365 -9.38 7.19 32.09
CA LEU A 365 -8.32 7.28 31.08
C LEU A 365 -7.11 6.47 31.55
N THR A 366 -6.96 5.28 30.97
CA THR A 366 -5.89 4.30 31.29
C THR A 366 -4.92 4.15 30.14
#